data_ebeeaa1cfbc25b98080a10a2d73aed1f
#
_entry.id   ebeeaa1cfbc25b98080a10a2d73aed1f
#
_cell.length_a   1.000
_cell.length_b   1.000
_cell.length_c   1.000
_cell.angle_alpha   90.00
_cell.angle_beta   90.00
_cell.angle_gamma   90.00
#
_symmetry.space_group_name_H-M   'P 1'
#
loop_
_entity.id
_entity.type
_entity.pdbx_description
1 polymer ?
#
loop_
_entity_poly.entity_id
_entity_poly.type
_entity_poly.pdbx_seq_one_letter_code
_entity_poly.pdbx_strand_id
1 'polypeptide(L)'
;PTRIDDETAGVDIRPGTATGPFAGRLSKPQGCYVCKEPYQDIDVFYHQLCPRCAAENRAKRDARTDLTGKRALLTGGRAKIGMYIALRLLRDGAHTTITTRFPNDAIRRFTAMEDSADWIHNLKIVGIDLRDPAQVMALADDVAAEGPLDILINNAAQTVRRSPGAYAPLARAEDAPLPSGFLPPVPTYGRSHDAHPAALEASVERVETLPGRQ
;
A
#
# COMPACT_ATOMS: atom_id res chain seq x y z
N PRO A 1 -15.95 12.35 11.96
CA PRO A 1 -16.36 11.17 11.21
C PRO A 1 -15.13 10.48 10.68
N THR A 2 -14.83 9.30 11.22
CA THR A 2 -13.68 8.51 10.78
C THR A 2 -14.06 7.91 9.44
N ARG A 3 -13.46 8.37 8.36
CA ARG A 3 -13.66 7.81 7.03
C ARG A 3 -13.10 6.40 7.02
N ILE A 4 -13.98 5.42 6.97
CA ILE A 4 -13.65 4.00 7.01
C ILE A 4 -13.36 3.51 5.59
N ASP A 5 -13.96 4.14 4.58
CA ASP A 5 -13.79 3.80 3.19
C ASP A 5 -12.67 4.63 2.55
N ASP A 6 -11.77 3.94 1.88
CA ASP A 6 -10.80 4.56 1.00
C ASP A 6 -11.51 4.92 -0.31
N GLU A 7 -11.82 6.20 -0.50
CA GLU A 7 -12.52 6.68 -1.71
C GLU A 7 -11.79 6.33 -3.01
N THR A 8 -10.50 6.09 -2.91
CA THR A 8 -9.73 5.74 -4.11
C THR A 8 -9.79 4.24 -4.42
N ALA A 9 -10.00 3.35 -3.42
CA ALA A 9 -10.17 1.89 -3.56
C ALA A 9 -9.39 1.24 -4.74
N GLY A 10 -8.21 1.78 -5.07
CA GLY A 10 -7.43 1.34 -6.23
C GLY A 10 -7.88 1.92 -7.58
N VAL A 11 -8.89 2.78 -7.62
CA VAL A 11 -9.31 3.48 -8.83
C VAL A 11 -8.39 4.67 -9.07
N ASP A 12 -7.88 4.83 -10.28
CA ASP A 12 -7.10 6.01 -10.66
C ASP A 12 -7.92 7.28 -10.41
N ILE A 13 -7.28 8.30 -9.83
CA ILE A 13 -7.87 9.62 -9.71
C ILE A 13 -8.18 10.11 -11.13
N ARG A 14 -9.46 10.15 -11.49
CA ARG A 14 -9.87 10.64 -12.80
C ARG A 14 -9.41 12.09 -12.93
N PRO A 15 -8.81 12.47 -14.07
CA PRO A 15 -8.54 13.87 -14.35
C PRO A 15 -9.84 14.66 -14.19
N GLY A 16 -9.79 15.82 -13.54
CA GLY A 16 -10.95 16.72 -13.47
C GLY A 16 -11.50 17.03 -14.86
N THR A 17 -12.61 17.74 -14.93
CA THR A 17 -13.33 18.11 -16.16
C THR A 17 -12.55 19.01 -17.14
N ALA A 18 -11.28 19.30 -16.87
CA ALA A 18 -10.43 20.06 -17.77
C ALA A 18 -10.11 19.24 -19.03
N THR A 19 -10.51 19.76 -20.17
CA THR A 19 -10.36 19.15 -21.52
C THR A 19 -8.97 19.33 -22.12
N GLY A 20 -7.93 19.59 -21.34
CA GLY A 20 -6.57 19.85 -21.83
C GLY A 20 -5.51 19.67 -20.75
N PRO A 21 -4.23 19.88 -21.07
CA PRO A 21 -3.13 19.72 -20.12
C PRO A 21 -3.13 20.79 -19.02
N PHE A 22 -3.91 21.87 -19.15
CA PHE A 22 -3.96 22.98 -18.22
C PHE A 22 -5.35 23.13 -17.59
N ALA A 23 -5.36 23.31 -16.27
CA ALA A 23 -6.58 23.60 -15.51
C ALA A 23 -6.95 25.09 -15.57
N GLY A 24 -6.03 25.95 -15.96
CA GLY A 24 -6.23 27.40 -16.04
C GLY A 24 -4.93 28.17 -16.02
N ARG A 25 -5.04 29.51 -15.91
CA ARG A 25 -3.91 30.42 -15.85
C ARG A 25 -3.99 31.31 -14.61
N LEU A 26 -2.86 31.44 -13.90
CA LEU A 26 -2.73 32.31 -12.74
C LEU A 26 -2.76 33.78 -13.15
N SER A 27 -3.41 34.62 -12.36
CA SER A 27 -3.41 36.06 -12.56
C SER A 27 -2.02 36.70 -12.32
N LYS A 28 -1.25 36.09 -11.41
CA LYS A 28 0.12 36.47 -11.09
C LYS A 28 1.04 35.26 -11.20
N PRO A 29 2.25 35.39 -11.75
CA PRO A 29 3.22 34.32 -11.80
C PRO A 29 3.52 33.77 -10.39
N GLN A 30 3.68 32.42 -10.28
CA GLN A 30 4.17 31.74 -9.08
C GLN A 30 5.46 31.01 -9.38
N GLY A 31 6.35 30.87 -8.37
CA GLY A 31 7.56 30.07 -8.49
C GLY A 31 7.24 28.57 -8.52
N CYS A 32 7.76 27.86 -9.49
CA CYS A 32 7.67 26.42 -9.58
C CYS A 32 8.30 25.76 -8.34
N TYR A 33 7.62 24.75 -7.75
CA TYR A 33 8.12 24.07 -6.56
C TYR A 33 9.47 23.36 -6.82
N VAL A 34 9.71 22.85 -8.02
CA VAL A 34 10.95 22.15 -8.40
C VAL A 34 12.05 23.10 -8.84
N CYS A 35 11.88 23.84 -9.96
CA CYS A 35 12.94 24.66 -10.56
C CYS A 35 12.96 26.12 -10.10
N LYS A 36 11.96 26.55 -9.31
CA LYS A 36 11.78 27.90 -8.79
C LYS A 36 11.48 28.97 -9.86
N GLU A 37 11.52 28.63 -11.15
CA GLU A 37 11.16 29.54 -12.24
C GLU A 37 9.70 29.96 -12.17
N PRO A 38 9.36 31.21 -12.51
CA PRO A 38 7.99 31.69 -12.50
C PRO A 38 7.17 31.02 -13.61
N TYR A 39 5.91 30.65 -13.30
CA TYR A 39 4.96 30.11 -14.26
C TYR A 39 3.57 30.68 -14.02
N GLN A 40 2.69 30.60 -15.05
CA GLN A 40 1.30 31.01 -14.96
C GLN A 40 0.32 29.89 -15.39
N ASP A 41 0.73 29.00 -16.31
CA ASP A 41 -0.15 27.94 -16.78
C ASP A 41 -0.15 26.79 -15.77
N ILE A 42 -1.34 26.46 -15.22
CA ILE A 42 -1.53 25.47 -14.16
C ILE A 42 -1.76 24.11 -14.80
N ASP A 43 -0.85 23.15 -14.56
CA ASP A 43 -1.05 21.76 -14.98
C ASP A 43 -2.26 21.16 -14.27
N VAL A 44 -3.07 20.34 -14.98
CA VAL A 44 -4.27 19.71 -14.43
C VAL A 44 -4.03 18.78 -13.24
N PHE A 45 -2.82 18.29 -13.06
CA PHE A 45 -2.45 17.40 -11.98
C PHE A 45 -1.37 18.01 -11.05
N TYR A 46 -0.29 18.51 -11.63
CA TYR A 46 0.84 19.10 -10.90
C TYR A 46 0.71 20.60 -10.75
N HIS A 47 -0.27 21.06 -9.98
CA HIS A 47 -0.65 22.48 -9.86
C HIS A 47 0.48 23.42 -9.40
N GLN A 48 1.48 22.89 -8.68
CA GLN A 48 2.60 23.67 -8.14
C GLN A 48 3.85 23.59 -9.00
N LEU A 49 3.77 23.00 -10.18
CA LEU A 49 4.89 22.87 -11.10
C LEU A 49 4.66 23.69 -12.37
N CYS A 50 5.75 24.26 -12.90
CA CYS A 50 5.70 24.81 -14.25
C CYS A 50 5.45 23.70 -15.29
N PRO A 51 4.96 24.03 -16.50
CA PRO A 51 4.62 23.03 -17.53
C PRO A 51 5.77 22.05 -17.82
N ARG A 52 7.02 22.52 -17.87
CA ARG A 52 8.19 21.67 -18.08
C ARG A 52 8.38 20.65 -16.96
N CYS A 53 8.41 21.10 -15.71
CA CYS A 53 8.57 20.21 -14.56
C CYS A 53 7.37 19.27 -14.39
N ALA A 54 6.16 19.71 -14.72
CA ALA A 54 4.97 18.87 -14.72
C ALA A 54 5.10 17.75 -15.75
N ALA A 55 5.53 18.06 -16.98
CA ALA A 55 5.75 17.06 -18.03
C ALA A 55 6.83 16.03 -17.65
N GLU A 56 7.96 16.50 -17.10
CA GLU A 56 9.04 15.61 -16.63
C GLU A 56 8.56 14.67 -15.51
N ASN A 57 7.82 15.20 -14.53
CA ASN A 57 7.27 14.38 -13.44
C ASN A 57 6.21 13.40 -13.93
N ARG A 58 5.39 13.80 -14.91
CA ARG A 58 4.41 12.91 -15.55
C ARG A 58 5.12 11.76 -16.27
N ALA A 59 6.14 12.05 -17.06
CA ALA A 59 6.92 11.03 -17.75
C ALA A 59 7.54 10.02 -16.75
N LYS A 60 8.08 10.49 -15.62
CA LYS A 60 8.61 9.60 -14.55
C LYS A 60 7.51 8.78 -13.90
N ARG A 61 6.34 9.39 -13.62
CA ARG A 61 5.20 8.69 -13.03
C ARG A 61 4.69 7.59 -13.92
N ASP A 62 4.64 7.83 -15.23
CA ASP A 62 4.09 6.93 -16.21
C ASP A 62 5.12 5.93 -16.78
N ALA A 63 6.42 6.13 -16.46
CA ALA A 63 7.49 5.22 -16.87
C ALA A 63 7.23 3.79 -16.40
N ARG A 64 7.43 2.80 -17.26
CA ARG A 64 7.27 1.38 -16.99
C ARG A 64 8.62 0.66 -17.09
N THR A 65 8.73 -0.45 -16.39
CA THR A 65 9.92 -1.31 -16.45
C THR A 65 9.48 -2.77 -16.38
N ASP A 66 10.25 -3.66 -17.00
CA ASP A 66 10.01 -5.10 -16.91
C ASP A 66 10.63 -5.62 -15.60
N LEU A 67 9.76 -6.14 -14.73
CA LEU A 67 10.13 -6.77 -13.46
C LEU A 67 9.86 -8.29 -13.47
N THR A 68 9.68 -8.89 -14.63
CA THR A 68 9.46 -10.33 -14.78
C THR A 68 10.58 -11.12 -14.08
N GLY A 69 10.20 -12.07 -13.24
CA GLY A 69 11.12 -12.86 -12.44
C GLY A 69 11.71 -12.16 -11.22
N LYS A 70 11.39 -10.88 -10.98
CA LYS A 70 11.77 -10.15 -9.76
C LYS A 70 10.84 -10.45 -8.61
N ARG A 71 11.39 -10.56 -7.39
CA ARG A 71 10.64 -10.76 -6.16
C ARG A 71 10.59 -9.48 -5.35
N ALA A 72 9.38 -9.06 -4.97
CA ALA A 72 9.13 -7.87 -4.18
C ALA A 72 8.41 -8.19 -2.88
N LEU A 73 8.85 -7.58 -1.77
CA LEU A 73 8.13 -7.53 -0.49
C LEU A 73 7.73 -6.10 -0.19
N LEU A 74 6.42 -5.90 -0.03
CA LEU A 74 5.83 -4.60 0.30
C LEU A 74 5.06 -4.69 1.61
N THR A 75 5.48 -3.95 2.63
CA THR A 75 4.72 -3.88 3.87
C THR A 75 3.53 -2.93 3.76
N GLY A 76 2.32 -3.36 4.19
CA GLY A 76 1.11 -2.54 4.18
C GLY A 76 0.51 -2.33 2.78
N GLY A 77 0.38 -3.40 1.97
CA GLY A 77 -0.05 -3.33 0.57
C GLY A 77 -1.56 -3.29 0.32
N ARG A 78 -2.43 -3.40 1.34
CA ARG A 78 -3.88 -3.60 1.17
C ARG A 78 -4.62 -2.42 0.55
N ALA A 79 -4.25 -1.19 0.88
CA ALA A 79 -5.02 0.01 0.54
C ALA A 79 -4.12 1.23 0.34
N LYS A 80 -4.68 2.28 -0.25
CA LYS A 80 -4.05 3.60 -0.45
C LYS A 80 -2.70 3.47 -1.17
N ILE A 81 -1.67 4.20 -0.72
CA ILE A 81 -0.34 4.23 -1.32
C ILE A 81 0.22 2.82 -1.53
N GLY A 82 0.12 1.94 -0.50
CA GLY A 82 0.61 0.56 -0.60
C GLY A 82 -0.07 -0.24 -1.70
N MET A 83 -1.39 -0.08 -1.89
CA MET A 83 -2.10 -0.77 -2.98
C MET A 83 -1.64 -0.29 -4.36
N TYR A 84 -1.46 1.02 -4.55
CA TYR A 84 -0.93 1.55 -5.82
C TYR A 84 0.49 1.08 -6.11
N ILE A 85 1.35 0.99 -5.08
CA ILE A 85 2.70 0.42 -5.23
C ILE A 85 2.61 -1.05 -5.64
N ALA A 86 1.77 -1.85 -4.97
CA ALA A 86 1.58 -3.26 -5.29
C ALA A 86 1.09 -3.46 -6.73
N LEU A 87 0.05 -2.70 -7.13
CA LEU A 87 -0.47 -2.74 -8.51
C LEU A 87 0.60 -2.38 -9.54
N ARG A 88 1.46 -1.42 -9.23
CA ARG A 88 2.57 -1.06 -10.10
C ARG A 88 3.55 -2.21 -10.29
N LEU A 89 3.99 -2.83 -9.20
CA LEU A 89 4.92 -3.97 -9.22
C LEU A 89 4.32 -5.16 -9.97
N LEU A 90 3.04 -5.48 -9.71
CA LEU A 90 2.33 -6.58 -10.36
C LEU A 90 2.16 -6.36 -11.86
N ARG A 91 1.73 -5.17 -12.26
CA ARG A 91 1.57 -4.77 -13.66
C ARG A 91 2.89 -4.68 -14.43
N ASP A 92 4.00 -4.51 -13.73
CA ASP A 92 5.36 -4.56 -14.28
C ASP A 92 5.95 -5.98 -14.23
N GLY A 93 5.19 -7.00 -13.79
CA GLY A 93 5.54 -8.42 -13.86
C GLY A 93 6.24 -9.01 -12.63
N ALA A 94 6.40 -8.24 -11.53
CA ALA A 94 7.04 -8.73 -10.32
C ALA A 94 6.16 -9.73 -9.55
N HIS A 95 6.77 -10.79 -8.99
CA HIS A 95 6.17 -11.57 -7.93
C HIS A 95 6.13 -10.75 -6.65
N THR A 96 4.95 -10.28 -6.27
CA THR A 96 4.76 -9.30 -5.22
C THR A 96 4.09 -9.89 -3.99
N THR A 97 4.81 -9.93 -2.88
CA THR A 97 4.28 -10.25 -1.56
C THR A 97 3.88 -8.97 -0.84
N ILE A 98 2.62 -8.86 -0.44
CA ILE A 98 2.14 -7.75 0.40
C ILE A 98 1.80 -8.23 1.79
N THR A 99 1.97 -7.37 2.80
CA THR A 99 1.56 -7.66 4.16
C THR A 99 0.34 -6.85 4.57
N THR A 100 -0.54 -7.43 5.36
CA THR A 100 -1.72 -6.73 5.91
C THR A 100 -2.29 -7.46 7.12
N ARG A 101 -2.98 -6.75 7.99
CA ARG A 101 -3.79 -7.34 9.06
C ARG A 101 -5.15 -7.86 8.58
N PHE A 102 -5.57 -7.46 7.38
CA PHE A 102 -6.88 -7.78 6.80
C PHE A 102 -6.71 -8.43 5.43
N PRO A 103 -6.30 -9.72 5.39
CA PRO A 103 -5.97 -10.40 4.13
C PRO A 103 -7.20 -10.62 3.23
N ASN A 104 -8.36 -10.95 3.80
CA ASN A 104 -9.57 -11.19 3.02
C ASN A 104 -10.10 -9.90 2.37
N ASP A 105 -9.98 -8.75 3.05
CA ASP A 105 -10.27 -7.46 2.42
C ASP A 105 -9.29 -7.16 1.29
N ALA A 106 -8.00 -7.50 1.45
CA ALA A 106 -7.03 -7.36 0.37
C ALA A 106 -7.41 -8.22 -0.86
N ILE A 107 -7.75 -9.50 -0.66
CA ILE A 107 -8.22 -10.37 -1.75
C ILE A 107 -9.34 -9.69 -2.52
N ARG A 108 -10.41 -9.27 -1.83
CA ARG A 108 -11.57 -8.63 -2.47
C ARG A 108 -11.19 -7.40 -3.28
N ARG A 109 -10.27 -6.58 -2.78
CA ARG A 109 -9.81 -5.37 -3.48
C ARG A 109 -9.02 -5.68 -4.74
N PHE A 110 -8.07 -6.62 -4.66
CA PHE A 110 -7.23 -6.96 -5.80
C PHE A 110 -7.98 -7.74 -6.86
N THR A 111 -8.85 -8.67 -6.48
CA THR A 111 -9.68 -9.44 -7.44
C THR A 111 -10.76 -8.60 -8.11
N ALA A 112 -11.18 -7.49 -7.51
CA ALA A 112 -12.15 -6.56 -8.10
C ALA A 112 -11.55 -5.63 -9.16
N MET A 113 -10.23 -5.62 -9.36
CA MET A 113 -9.60 -4.82 -10.42
C MET A 113 -9.91 -5.43 -11.79
N GLU A 114 -10.23 -4.58 -12.77
CA GLU A 114 -10.60 -5.02 -14.13
C GLU A 114 -9.52 -5.87 -14.81
N ASP A 115 -8.25 -5.51 -14.58
CA ASP A 115 -7.07 -6.17 -15.13
C ASP A 115 -6.48 -7.25 -14.22
N SER A 116 -7.19 -7.65 -13.15
CA SER A 116 -6.67 -8.59 -12.16
C SER A 116 -6.24 -9.94 -12.75
N ALA A 117 -6.93 -10.42 -13.75
CA ALA A 117 -6.62 -11.70 -14.40
C ALA A 117 -5.19 -11.74 -14.99
N ASP A 118 -4.64 -10.59 -15.38
CA ASP A 118 -3.33 -10.52 -16.03
C ASP A 118 -2.16 -10.72 -15.05
N TRP A 119 -2.36 -10.39 -13.77
CA TRP A 119 -1.26 -10.32 -12.78
C TRP A 119 -1.57 -10.95 -11.43
N ILE A 120 -2.82 -11.35 -11.12
CA ILE A 120 -3.20 -11.85 -9.78
C ILE A 120 -2.40 -13.09 -9.37
N HIS A 121 -1.94 -13.88 -10.33
CA HIS A 121 -1.11 -15.07 -10.11
C HIS A 121 0.29 -14.74 -9.57
N ASN A 122 0.75 -13.50 -9.70
CA ASN A 122 2.01 -12.99 -9.15
C ASN A 122 1.84 -12.35 -7.76
N LEU A 123 0.60 -12.27 -7.24
CA LEU A 123 0.33 -11.70 -5.92
C LEU A 123 0.35 -12.78 -4.84
N LYS A 124 1.07 -12.51 -3.74
CA LYS A 124 0.99 -13.24 -2.47
C LYS A 124 0.56 -12.26 -1.38
N ILE A 125 -0.46 -12.62 -0.60
CA ILE A 125 -0.95 -11.78 0.50
C ILE A 125 -0.60 -12.46 1.82
N VAL A 126 0.07 -11.74 2.71
CA VAL A 126 0.45 -12.26 4.03
C VAL A 126 -0.38 -11.57 5.11
N GLY A 127 -1.17 -12.38 5.83
CA GLY A 127 -1.90 -11.96 7.02
C GLY A 127 -0.96 -11.87 8.22
N ILE A 128 -0.62 -10.65 8.66
CA ILE A 128 0.37 -10.42 9.71
C ILE A 128 0.09 -9.13 10.47
N ASP A 129 0.39 -9.12 11.77
CA ASP A 129 0.52 -7.90 12.55
C ASP A 129 2.00 -7.55 12.76
N LEU A 130 2.48 -6.54 12.04
CA LEU A 130 3.89 -6.10 12.11
C LEU A 130 4.29 -5.49 13.47
N ARG A 131 3.36 -5.37 14.41
CA ARG A 131 3.66 -4.98 15.80
C ARG A 131 4.16 -6.17 16.63
N ASP A 132 3.97 -7.39 16.15
CA ASP A 132 4.44 -8.62 16.78
C ASP A 132 5.80 -9.02 16.19
N PRO A 133 6.91 -8.88 16.96
CA PRO A 133 8.24 -9.22 16.48
C PRO A 133 8.41 -10.69 16.08
N ALA A 134 7.68 -11.61 16.73
CA ALA A 134 7.77 -13.03 16.41
C ALA A 134 7.20 -13.32 15.01
N GLN A 135 6.07 -12.68 14.68
CA GLN A 135 5.50 -12.77 13.33
C GLN A 135 6.41 -12.15 12.27
N VAL A 136 7.07 -11.02 12.60
CA VAL A 136 8.03 -10.37 11.68
C VAL A 136 9.24 -11.25 11.41
N MET A 137 9.77 -11.92 12.44
CA MET A 137 10.89 -12.87 12.30
C MET A 137 10.48 -14.04 11.40
N ALA A 138 9.32 -14.65 11.66
CA ALA A 138 8.83 -15.75 10.84
C ALA A 138 8.61 -15.34 9.37
N LEU A 139 8.08 -14.14 9.12
CA LEU A 139 7.98 -13.61 7.76
C LEU A 139 9.36 -13.47 7.10
N ALA A 140 10.35 -12.96 7.82
CA ALA A 140 11.70 -12.78 7.29
C ALA A 140 12.35 -14.13 6.92
N ASP A 141 12.18 -15.13 7.77
CA ASP A 141 12.70 -16.48 7.54
C ASP A 141 12.02 -17.13 6.32
N ASP A 142 10.71 -17.02 6.18
CA ASP A 142 9.97 -17.55 5.03
C ASP A 142 10.37 -16.86 3.72
N VAL A 143 10.50 -15.52 3.75
CA VAL A 143 10.94 -14.76 2.56
C VAL A 143 12.37 -15.14 2.16
N ALA A 144 13.26 -15.35 3.13
CA ALA A 144 14.65 -15.78 2.88
C ALA A 144 14.70 -17.21 2.32
N ALA A 145 13.88 -18.11 2.84
CA ALA A 145 13.82 -19.52 2.39
C ALA A 145 13.33 -19.65 0.93
N GLU A 146 12.52 -18.72 0.46
CA GLU A 146 12.05 -18.67 -0.93
C GLU A 146 13.12 -18.19 -1.94
N GLY A 147 14.29 -17.73 -1.47
CA GLY A 147 15.40 -17.27 -2.30
C GLY A 147 15.63 -15.75 -2.26
N PRO A 148 16.44 -15.20 -3.18
CA PRO A 148 16.80 -13.78 -3.18
C PRO A 148 15.58 -12.85 -3.30
N LEU A 149 15.57 -11.78 -2.51
CA LEU A 149 14.60 -10.70 -2.59
C LEU A 149 15.20 -9.53 -3.37
N ASP A 150 14.59 -9.14 -4.49
CA ASP A 150 15.09 -8.04 -5.33
C ASP A 150 14.64 -6.67 -4.84
N ILE A 151 13.40 -6.58 -4.32
CA ILE A 151 12.76 -5.30 -3.97
C ILE A 151 12.16 -5.41 -2.57
N LEU A 152 12.59 -4.54 -1.66
CA LEU A 152 11.99 -4.38 -0.33
C LEU A 152 11.44 -2.97 -0.18
N ILE A 153 10.12 -2.86 0.09
CA ILE A 153 9.46 -1.57 0.32
C ILE A 153 8.79 -1.55 1.69
N ASN A 154 9.37 -0.81 2.62
CA ASN A 154 8.81 -0.57 3.94
C ASN A 154 7.83 0.61 3.89
N ASN A 155 6.55 0.32 3.60
CA ASN A 155 5.49 1.32 3.51
C ASN A 155 4.54 1.28 4.71
N ALA A 156 4.45 0.19 5.46
CA ALA A 156 3.60 0.12 6.64
C ALA A 156 4.10 1.06 7.73
N ALA A 157 3.54 2.27 7.78
CA ALA A 157 3.79 3.26 8.81
C ALA A 157 2.48 3.85 9.28
N GLN A 158 2.22 3.79 10.58
CA GLN A 158 1.03 4.39 11.18
C GLN A 158 1.43 5.32 12.32
N THR A 159 1.32 6.62 12.07
CA THR A 159 1.67 7.67 13.04
C THR A 159 0.56 7.92 14.06
N VAL A 160 -0.70 7.62 13.72
CA VAL A 160 -1.86 7.84 14.56
C VAL A 160 -2.47 6.51 14.98
N ARG A 161 -2.54 6.25 16.28
CA ARG A 161 -3.31 5.12 16.82
C ARG A 161 -4.80 5.38 16.62
N ARG A 162 -5.48 4.44 16.01
CA ARG A 162 -6.94 4.42 15.95
C ARG A 162 -7.47 3.54 17.07
N SER A 163 -8.65 3.90 17.59
CA SER A 163 -9.33 3.07 18.59
C SER A 163 -9.65 1.68 18.00
N PRO A 164 -9.72 0.62 18.82
CA PRO A 164 -10.11 -0.72 18.36
C PRO A 164 -11.43 -0.72 17.58
N GLY A 165 -12.42 0.07 18.01
CA GLY A 165 -13.70 0.20 17.33
C GLY A 165 -13.63 0.73 15.90
N ALA A 166 -12.57 1.50 15.56
CA ALA A 166 -12.38 1.99 14.18
C ALA A 166 -12.06 0.87 13.18
N TYR A 167 -11.60 -0.28 13.65
CA TYR A 167 -11.30 -1.45 12.82
C TYR A 167 -12.42 -2.51 12.82
N ALA A 168 -13.43 -2.37 13.69
CA ALA A 168 -14.50 -3.35 13.81
C ALA A 168 -15.22 -3.67 12.48
N PRO A 169 -15.50 -2.71 11.57
CA PRO A 169 -16.07 -3.04 10.27
C PRO A 169 -15.15 -3.90 9.41
N LEU A 170 -13.85 -3.60 9.40
CA LEU A 170 -12.86 -4.41 8.65
C LEU A 170 -12.71 -5.80 9.24
N ALA A 171 -12.65 -5.92 10.58
CA ALA A 171 -12.57 -7.21 11.25
C ALA A 171 -13.80 -8.09 10.93
N ARG A 172 -15.01 -7.53 10.98
CA ARG A 172 -16.23 -8.25 10.56
C ARG A 172 -16.21 -8.64 9.08
N ALA A 173 -15.63 -7.80 8.23
CA ALA A 173 -15.51 -8.10 6.81
C ALA A 173 -14.53 -9.25 6.52
N GLU A 174 -13.60 -9.55 7.43
CA GLU A 174 -12.71 -10.71 7.27
C GLU A 174 -13.46 -12.04 7.31
N ASP A 175 -14.62 -12.11 7.99
CA ASP A 175 -15.47 -13.31 8.07
C ASP A 175 -16.40 -13.46 6.84
N ALA A 176 -16.48 -12.45 5.98
CA ALA A 176 -17.35 -12.49 4.80
C ALA A 176 -16.78 -13.43 3.72
N PRO A 177 -17.66 -14.08 2.91
CA PRO A 177 -17.25 -14.96 1.82
C PRO A 177 -16.28 -14.26 0.85
N LEU A 178 -15.30 -15.04 0.39
CA LEU A 178 -14.38 -14.61 -0.64
C LEU A 178 -15.02 -14.73 -2.03
N PRO A 179 -14.58 -13.94 -3.02
CA PRO A 179 -15.03 -14.07 -4.38
C PRO A 179 -14.67 -15.45 -4.95
N SER A 180 -15.46 -15.92 -5.92
CA SER A 180 -15.16 -17.14 -6.66
C SER A 180 -14.03 -16.90 -7.67
N GLY A 181 -13.31 -17.97 -8.06
CA GLY A 181 -12.26 -17.94 -9.05
C GLY A 181 -10.87 -18.16 -8.45
N PHE A 182 -9.84 -17.77 -9.19
CA PHE A 182 -8.46 -17.85 -8.71
C PHE A 182 -8.22 -16.85 -7.60
N LEU A 183 -7.72 -17.33 -6.47
CA LEU A 183 -7.33 -16.50 -5.34
C LEU A 183 -5.81 -16.60 -5.11
N PRO A 184 -5.14 -15.50 -4.78
CA PRO A 184 -3.73 -15.53 -4.42
C PRO A 184 -3.51 -16.32 -3.14
N PRO A 185 -2.32 -16.93 -2.92
CA PRO A 185 -2.00 -17.60 -1.66
C PRO A 185 -2.01 -16.61 -0.48
N VAL A 186 -2.56 -17.07 0.66
CA VAL A 186 -2.74 -16.24 1.87
C VAL A 186 -2.21 -16.95 3.11
N PRO A 187 -0.89 -17.07 3.29
CA PRO A 187 -0.34 -17.49 4.58
C PRO A 187 -0.63 -16.44 5.66
N THR A 188 -0.92 -16.92 6.89
CA THR A 188 -1.17 -16.05 8.03
C THR A 188 -0.31 -16.45 9.21
N TYR A 189 0.22 -15.46 9.91
CA TYR A 189 0.98 -15.63 11.15
C TYR A 189 0.10 -15.20 12.33
N GLY A 190 -0.53 -16.18 12.98
CA GLY A 190 -1.44 -15.94 14.10
C GLY A 190 -2.65 -15.09 13.72
N ARG A 191 -3.23 -14.39 14.70
CA ARG A 191 -4.37 -13.47 14.48
C ARG A 191 -3.85 -12.12 13.99
N SER A 192 -3.99 -11.87 12.71
CA SER A 192 -3.52 -10.63 12.08
C SER A 192 -4.50 -9.46 12.21
N HIS A 193 -5.79 -9.75 12.37
CA HIS A 193 -6.89 -8.75 12.37
C HIS A 193 -7.36 -8.32 13.76
N ASP A 194 -6.84 -8.91 14.82
CA ASP A 194 -7.14 -8.44 16.18
C ASP A 194 -6.70 -6.98 16.33
N ALA A 195 -7.69 -6.10 16.36
CA ALA A 195 -7.47 -4.68 16.54
C ALA A 195 -7.02 -4.35 17.98
N HIS A 196 -6.98 -5.34 18.86
CA HIS A 196 -6.76 -5.15 20.28
C HIS A 196 -5.27 -5.18 20.64
N PRO A 197 -4.86 -4.31 21.59
CA PRO A 197 -3.50 -4.25 22.10
C PRO A 197 -3.09 -5.42 23.01
N ALA A 198 -3.83 -6.53 23.07
CA ALA A 198 -3.44 -7.71 23.83
C ALA A 198 -2.02 -8.20 23.49
N ALA A 199 -1.58 -8.03 22.24
CA ALA A 199 -0.18 -8.26 21.87
C ALA A 199 0.78 -7.21 22.46
N LEU A 200 0.30 -6.00 22.78
CA LEU A 200 1.08 -4.96 23.45
C LEU A 200 1.08 -5.17 24.97
N GLU A 201 -0.01 -5.63 25.55
CA GLU A 201 -0.09 -6.02 26.96
C GLU A 201 0.80 -7.22 27.23
N ALA A 202 0.77 -8.25 26.40
CA ALA A 202 1.68 -9.40 26.50
C ALA A 202 3.16 -9.03 26.29
N SER A 203 3.47 -8.01 25.50
CA SER A 203 4.83 -7.51 25.33
C SER A 203 5.30 -6.64 26.52
N VAL A 204 4.39 -5.92 27.15
CA VAL A 204 4.68 -5.14 28.38
C VAL A 204 4.93 -6.08 29.55
N GLU A 205 4.12 -7.10 29.76
CA GLU A 205 4.34 -8.11 30.79
C GLU A 205 5.68 -8.85 30.61
N ARG A 206 6.11 -9.12 29.38
CA ARG A 206 7.44 -9.72 29.11
C ARG A 206 8.61 -8.80 29.39
N VAL A 207 8.44 -7.50 29.27
CA VAL A 207 9.49 -6.50 29.58
C VAL A 207 9.63 -6.33 31.10
N GLU A 208 8.53 -6.40 31.86
CA GLU A 208 8.57 -6.33 33.32
C GLU A 208 9.17 -7.58 33.98
N THR A 209 9.21 -8.72 33.28
CA THR A 209 9.82 -9.96 33.77
C THR A 209 11.31 -10.11 33.43
N LEU A 210 11.93 -9.17 32.72
CA LEU A 210 13.38 -9.18 32.53
C LEU A 210 14.08 -8.73 33.82
N PRO A 211 14.95 -9.58 34.44
CA PRO A 211 15.68 -9.16 35.64
C PRO A 211 16.55 -7.96 35.30
N GLY A 212 16.40 -6.91 36.12
CA GLY A 212 17.14 -5.67 35.96
C GLY A 212 18.65 -5.94 35.84
N ARG A 213 19.27 -5.37 34.84
CA ARG A 213 20.71 -5.24 34.79
C ARG A 213 21.12 -4.26 35.89
N GLN A 214 21.78 -4.80 36.93
CA GLN A 214 22.55 -4.01 37.89
C GLN A 214 23.80 -3.47 37.20
#